data_8060da48e108c465ac5a08f5b34ec527
#
_entry.id   8060da48e108c465ac5a08f5b34ec527
#
_cell.length_a   1.000
_cell.length_b   1.000
_cell.length_c   1.000
_cell.angle_alpha   90.00
_cell.angle_beta   90.00
_cell.angle_gamma   90.00
#
_symmetry.space_group_name_H-M   'P 1'
#
loop_
_entity.id
_entity.type
_entity.pdbx_description
1 polymer ?
#
loop_
_entity_poly.entity_id
_entity_poly.type
_entity_poly.pdbx_seq_one_letter_code
_entity_poly.pdbx_strand_id
1 'polypeptide(L)'
;MNRLALVGDRSPAVRSHVRIPHHLDALRQRDRIDLDAYWIPTEDITSADALDGFDGIWLLPGSPYRNEDGAITAVRAARERGIPFLGTCAGFQHALIEYARNVCGLTGAQHGETAPDGDDLLIVPLACSLVGHEAAVLIEPGSLAERLLGTNRTIERYLCAYGLDPRYLDVLRAGGVHFTGYGEEGEPRIAELPDHPFFLATLFQPELAPDLHPLIRAFATAVTTSSSPTTTAPAALPTAAPAASLAAIPATLPATLPAALPAAVPATLPAAVPADQGQRVVL
;
A
#
# COMPACT_ATOMS: atom_id res chain seq x y z
N MET A 1 -16.05 -5.78 21.93
CA MET A 1 -16.22 -5.31 20.53
C MET A 1 -14.84 -5.00 20.02
N ASN A 2 -14.48 -5.51 18.85
CA ASN A 2 -13.12 -5.35 18.33
C ASN A 2 -12.92 -3.93 17.82
N ARG A 3 -11.80 -3.32 18.19
CA ARG A 3 -11.46 -1.93 17.85
C ARG A 3 -10.56 -1.89 16.62
N LEU A 4 -11.00 -1.13 15.62
CA LEU A 4 -10.28 -0.93 14.36
C LEU A 4 -9.73 0.50 14.27
N ALA A 5 -8.41 0.64 14.12
CA ALA A 5 -7.79 1.92 13.79
C ALA A 5 -7.83 2.13 12.26
N LEU A 6 -8.55 3.15 11.82
CA LEU A 6 -8.52 3.68 10.46
C LEU A 6 -7.49 4.80 10.43
N VAL A 7 -6.24 4.45 10.10
CA VAL A 7 -5.11 5.39 10.11
C VAL A 7 -5.04 6.15 8.79
N GLY A 8 -5.08 7.49 8.87
CA GLY A 8 -5.00 8.37 7.70
C GLY A 8 -5.67 9.71 7.93
N ASP A 9 -5.39 10.68 7.08
CA ASP A 9 -5.87 12.05 7.21
C ASP A 9 -7.20 12.21 6.48
N ARG A 10 -8.30 12.02 7.22
CA ARG A 10 -9.65 11.96 6.67
C ARG A 10 -9.97 13.16 5.80
N SER A 11 -10.40 12.90 4.56
CA SER A 11 -10.79 13.92 3.62
C SER A 11 -12.00 13.49 2.78
N PRO A 12 -13.00 14.36 2.60
CA PRO A 12 -14.13 14.08 1.71
C PRO A 12 -13.71 14.08 0.22
N ALA A 13 -12.55 14.63 -0.12
CA ALA A 13 -12.01 14.61 -1.48
C ALA A 13 -11.39 13.25 -1.84
N VAL A 14 -11.03 12.44 -0.86
CA VAL A 14 -10.49 11.09 -1.06
C VAL A 14 -11.66 10.10 -1.18
N ARG A 15 -11.89 9.60 -2.39
CA ARG A 15 -13.05 8.74 -2.72
C ARG A 15 -13.15 7.48 -1.86
N SER A 16 -12.02 6.83 -1.57
CA SER A 16 -11.97 5.65 -0.70
C SER A 16 -12.43 5.97 0.72
N HIS A 17 -12.07 7.15 1.27
CA HIS A 17 -12.50 7.55 2.61
C HIS A 17 -14.03 7.64 2.76
N VAL A 18 -14.70 8.15 1.73
CA VAL A 18 -16.17 8.29 1.71
C VAL A 18 -16.86 6.92 1.70
N ARG A 19 -16.17 5.88 1.18
CA ARG A 19 -16.75 4.54 1.05
C ARG A 19 -16.56 3.65 2.29
N ILE A 20 -15.64 3.97 3.17
CA ILE A 20 -15.35 3.16 4.37
C ILE A 20 -16.59 2.89 5.23
N PRO A 21 -17.46 3.86 5.56
CA PRO A 21 -18.67 3.59 6.31
C PRO A 21 -19.58 2.56 5.64
N HIS A 22 -19.67 2.60 4.31
CA HIS A 22 -20.46 1.63 3.55
C HIS A 22 -19.88 0.19 3.67
N HIS A 23 -18.56 0.04 3.63
CA HIS A 23 -17.93 -1.26 3.83
C HIS A 23 -18.12 -1.80 5.24
N LEU A 24 -18.01 -0.94 6.27
CA LEU A 24 -18.28 -1.31 7.66
C LEU A 24 -19.74 -1.73 7.88
N ASP A 25 -20.68 -1.01 7.26
CA ASP A 25 -22.11 -1.39 7.28
C ASP A 25 -22.36 -2.73 6.57
N ALA A 26 -21.70 -2.97 5.43
CA ALA A 26 -21.81 -4.23 4.70
C ALA A 26 -21.26 -5.41 5.52
N LEU A 27 -20.11 -5.25 6.18
CA LEU A 27 -19.54 -6.24 7.10
C LEU A 27 -20.53 -6.59 8.22
N ARG A 28 -21.13 -5.58 8.87
CA ARG A 28 -22.09 -5.77 9.95
C ARG A 28 -23.36 -6.48 9.49
N GLN A 29 -23.92 -6.05 8.35
CA GLN A 29 -25.21 -6.56 7.87
C GLN A 29 -25.11 -7.94 7.23
N ARG A 30 -24.08 -8.17 6.40
CA ARG A 30 -23.96 -9.39 5.59
C ARG A 30 -23.16 -10.49 6.31
N ASP A 31 -22.06 -10.12 6.96
CA ASP A 31 -21.09 -11.07 7.52
C ASP A 31 -21.19 -11.17 9.05
N ARG A 32 -22.04 -10.33 9.70
CA ARG A 32 -22.16 -10.25 11.16
C ARG A 32 -20.85 -9.86 11.86
N ILE A 33 -19.97 -9.17 11.17
CA ILE A 33 -18.74 -8.61 11.70
C ILE A 33 -19.00 -7.17 12.10
N ASP A 34 -18.99 -6.90 13.40
CA ASP A 34 -19.20 -5.57 13.96
C ASP A 34 -17.89 -5.05 14.56
N LEU A 35 -17.34 -4.01 13.96
CA LEU A 35 -16.08 -3.38 14.34
C LEU A 35 -16.35 -1.96 14.88
N ASP A 36 -15.73 -1.66 16.02
CA ASP A 36 -15.70 -0.32 16.59
C ASP A 36 -14.55 0.47 15.94
N ALA A 37 -14.85 1.19 14.86
CA ALA A 37 -13.86 1.82 14.00
C ALA A 37 -13.60 3.28 14.39
N TYR A 38 -12.34 3.61 14.61
CA TYR A 38 -11.85 4.94 14.98
C TYR A 38 -10.95 5.49 13.90
N TRP A 39 -11.23 6.71 13.46
CA TRP A 39 -10.35 7.41 12.54
C TRP A 39 -9.23 8.09 13.28
N ILE A 40 -7.98 7.69 13.01
CA ILE A 40 -6.78 8.20 13.66
C ILE A 40 -5.98 9.02 12.63
N PRO A 41 -5.93 10.36 12.76
CA PRO A 41 -5.06 11.19 11.93
C PRO A 41 -3.60 10.79 12.11
N THR A 42 -2.80 10.88 11.04
CA THR A 42 -1.38 10.51 11.13
C THR A 42 -0.61 11.41 12.10
N GLU A 43 -1.02 12.66 12.27
CA GLU A 43 -0.42 13.61 13.24
C GLU A 43 -0.62 13.20 14.70
N ASP A 44 -1.68 12.43 15.02
CA ASP A 44 -1.96 11.98 16.37
C ASP A 44 -1.12 10.75 16.76
N ILE A 45 -0.42 10.13 15.79
CA ILE A 45 0.45 8.97 16.03
C ILE A 45 1.89 9.46 16.25
N THR A 46 2.18 9.84 17.47
CA THR A 46 3.53 10.29 17.89
C THR A 46 4.39 9.15 18.43
N SER A 47 3.77 8.04 18.83
CA SER A 47 4.42 6.78 19.25
C SER A 47 3.49 5.61 18.98
N ALA A 48 4.02 4.38 19.07
CA ALA A 48 3.25 3.15 18.93
C ALA A 48 2.14 3.02 19.99
N ASP A 49 2.26 3.68 21.13
CA ASP A 49 1.26 3.63 22.22
C ASP A 49 -0.07 4.30 21.83
N ALA A 50 -0.06 5.21 20.84
CA ALA A 50 -1.29 5.79 20.29
C ALA A 50 -2.23 4.73 19.70
N LEU A 51 -1.70 3.54 19.42
CA LEU A 51 -2.43 2.40 18.84
C LEU A 51 -2.72 1.29 19.85
N ASP A 52 -2.51 1.54 21.15
CA ASP A 52 -2.79 0.56 22.20
C ASP A 52 -4.28 0.24 22.27
N GLY A 53 -4.57 -1.06 22.40
CA GLY A 53 -5.94 -1.57 22.50
C GLY A 53 -6.73 -1.58 21.17
N PHE A 54 -6.08 -1.37 20.02
CA PHE A 54 -6.66 -1.68 18.73
C PHE A 54 -6.35 -3.12 18.33
N ASP A 55 -7.37 -3.80 17.80
CA ASP A 55 -7.31 -5.20 17.34
C ASP A 55 -6.96 -5.31 15.86
N GLY A 56 -6.98 -4.21 15.12
CA GLY A 56 -6.59 -4.12 13.73
C GLY A 56 -6.20 -2.71 13.32
N ILE A 57 -5.32 -2.61 12.33
CA ILE A 57 -4.84 -1.34 11.78
C ILE A 57 -5.04 -1.35 10.27
N TRP A 58 -5.81 -0.39 9.76
CA TRP A 58 -6.00 -0.15 8.33
C TRP A 58 -5.37 1.18 7.96
N LEU A 59 -4.22 1.14 7.29
CA LEU A 59 -3.54 2.33 6.77
C LEU A 59 -4.13 2.69 5.41
N LEU A 60 -4.84 3.81 5.39
CA LEU A 60 -5.75 4.22 4.31
C LEU A 60 -5.05 4.97 3.19
N PRO A 61 -5.65 5.05 1.99
CA PRO A 61 -5.17 5.92 0.92
C PRO A 61 -5.17 7.40 1.31
N GLY A 62 -4.45 8.23 0.55
CA GLY A 62 -4.49 9.69 0.70
C GLY A 62 -3.13 10.32 1.00
N SER A 63 -2.10 9.95 0.23
CA SER A 63 -0.79 10.63 0.26
C SER A 63 -0.87 12.04 -0.37
N PRO A 64 0.03 12.96 0.03
CA PRO A 64 0.96 12.77 1.13
C PRO A 64 0.23 12.81 2.48
N TYR A 65 0.67 11.96 3.43
CA TYR A 65 0.19 12.05 4.81
C TYR A 65 0.73 13.32 5.48
N ARG A 66 -0.05 13.90 6.40
CA ARG A 66 0.38 15.07 7.18
C ARG A 66 1.58 14.76 8.07
N ASN A 67 1.63 13.52 8.57
CA ASN A 67 2.77 12.99 9.32
C ASN A 67 3.15 11.60 8.75
N GLU A 68 4.15 11.55 7.89
CA GLU A 68 4.66 10.30 7.31
C GLU A 68 5.22 9.36 8.39
N ASP A 69 5.93 9.91 9.39
CA ASP A 69 6.48 9.11 10.48
C ASP A 69 5.38 8.47 11.34
N GLY A 70 4.23 9.14 11.49
CA GLY A 70 3.06 8.57 12.14
C GLY A 70 2.49 7.37 11.37
N ALA A 71 2.40 7.47 10.04
CA ALA A 71 1.98 6.36 9.20
C ALA A 71 2.97 5.18 9.29
N ILE A 72 4.28 5.45 9.24
CA ILE A 72 5.34 4.44 9.39
C ILE A 72 5.29 3.80 10.79
N THR A 73 5.04 4.60 11.84
CA THR A 73 4.87 4.10 13.21
C THR A 73 3.68 3.15 13.31
N ALA A 74 2.57 3.43 12.61
CA ALA A 74 1.41 2.54 12.59
C ALA A 74 1.72 1.19 11.93
N VAL A 75 2.43 1.19 10.80
CA VAL A 75 2.88 -0.05 10.15
C VAL A 75 3.80 -0.85 11.07
N ARG A 76 4.78 -0.18 11.67
CA ARG A 76 5.73 -0.80 12.60
C ARG A 76 5.02 -1.43 13.79
N ALA A 77 4.08 -0.71 14.40
CA ALA A 77 3.28 -1.23 15.52
C ALA A 77 2.51 -2.50 15.11
N ALA A 78 1.87 -2.48 13.93
CA ALA A 78 1.18 -3.65 13.40
C ALA A 78 2.13 -4.85 13.24
N ARG A 79 3.24 -4.64 12.55
CA ARG A 79 4.22 -5.68 12.26
C ARG A 79 4.86 -6.28 13.52
N GLU A 80 5.33 -5.43 14.45
CA GLU A 80 6.06 -5.89 15.63
C GLU A 80 5.15 -6.52 16.68
N ARG A 81 3.89 -6.09 16.76
CA ARG A 81 2.92 -6.56 17.76
C ARG A 81 2.00 -7.67 17.24
N GLY A 82 2.11 -8.05 15.98
CA GLY A 82 1.24 -9.05 15.35
C GLY A 82 -0.21 -8.60 15.23
N ILE A 83 -0.46 -7.28 15.11
CA ILE A 83 -1.80 -6.73 14.93
C ILE A 83 -2.19 -6.86 13.46
N PRO A 84 -3.33 -7.47 13.11
CA PRO A 84 -3.82 -7.52 11.73
C PRO A 84 -3.72 -6.18 11.01
N PHE A 85 -3.08 -6.19 9.83
CA PHE A 85 -2.77 -5.00 9.07
C PHE A 85 -3.31 -5.09 7.64
N LEU A 86 -3.97 -4.03 7.20
CA LEU A 86 -4.28 -3.78 5.79
C LEU A 86 -3.73 -2.41 5.40
N GLY A 87 -2.88 -2.34 4.37
CA GLY A 87 -2.38 -1.09 3.80
C GLY A 87 -2.85 -0.93 2.36
N THR A 88 -3.50 0.19 2.01
CA THR A 88 -4.05 0.38 0.67
C THR A 88 -3.53 1.66 0.02
N CYS A 89 -3.12 1.61 -1.26
CA CYS A 89 -2.52 2.72 -2.01
C CYS A 89 -1.30 3.34 -1.28
N ALA A 90 -1.44 4.51 -0.67
CA ALA A 90 -0.41 5.11 0.18
C ALA A 90 0.00 4.18 1.34
N GLY A 91 -0.95 3.40 1.88
CA GLY A 91 -0.69 2.40 2.91
C GLY A 91 0.25 1.28 2.44
N PHE A 92 0.14 0.84 1.20
CA PHE A 92 1.11 -0.08 0.58
C PHE A 92 2.50 0.54 0.49
N GLN A 93 2.58 1.79 0.00
CA GLN A 93 3.84 2.49 -0.19
C GLN A 93 4.58 2.67 1.13
N HIS A 94 3.88 3.12 2.17
CA HIS A 94 4.46 3.33 3.51
C HIS A 94 4.76 2.02 4.25
N ALA A 95 4.03 0.93 3.97
CA ALA A 95 4.39 -0.39 4.46
C ALA A 95 5.75 -0.85 3.91
N LEU A 96 6.03 -0.60 2.64
CA LEU A 96 7.33 -0.91 2.04
C LEU A 96 8.45 0.00 2.57
N ILE A 97 8.18 1.30 2.79
CA ILE A 97 9.17 2.22 3.38
C ILE A 97 9.50 1.81 4.82
N GLU A 98 8.49 1.48 5.64
CA GLU A 98 8.71 0.97 6.99
C GLU A 98 9.61 -0.25 6.98
N TYR A 99 9.28 -1.22 6.14
CA TYR A 99 10.02 -2.48 6.07
C TYR A 99 11.46 -2.27 5.58
N ALA A 100 11.64 -1.43 4.57
CA ALA A 100 12.96 -1.05 4.05
C ALA A 100 13.83 -0.41 5.14
N ARG A 101 13.28 0.57 5.86
CA ARG A 101 14.02 1.29 6.91
C ARG A 101 14.34 0.43 8.12
N ASN A 102 13.38 -0.32 8.63
CA ASN A 102 13.46 -0.96 9.93
C ASN A 102 13.84 -2.45 9.89
N VAL A 103 13.71 -3.11 8.74
CA VAL A 103 14.06 -4.53 8.58
C VAL A 103 15.22 -4.72 7.61
N CYS A 104 15.19 -4.06 6.45
CA CYS A 104 16.24 -4.24 5.44
C CYS A 104 17.47 -3.33 5.63
N GLY A 105 17.45 -2.42 6.63
CA GLY A 105 18.57 -1.50 6.92
C GLY A 105 18.73 -0.35 5.93
N LEU A 106 17.75 -0.12 5.07
CA LEU A 106 17.70 1.00 4.12
C LEU A 106 17.15 2.27 4.81
N THR A 107 17.86 2.76 5.81
CA THR A 107 17.40 3.85 6.69
C THR A 107 17.07 5.15 5.96
N GLY A 108 17.66 5.37 4.77
CA GLY A 108 17.42 6.53 3.90
C GLY A 108 16.24 6.36 2.92
N ALA A 109 15.54 5.22 2.92
CA ALA A 109 14.44 4.98 1.97
C ALA A 109 13.36 6.08 2.06
N GLN A 110 13.00 6.69 0.92
CA GLN A 110 12.13 7.85 0.83
C GLN A 110 11.00 7.67 -0.19
N HIS A 111 9.97 8.50 -0.04
CA HIS A 111 8.87 8.61 -0.99
C HIS A 111 9.11 9.78 -1.95
N GLY A 112 9.12 9.52 -3.26
CA GLY A 112 9.38 10.56 -4.28
C GLY A 112 8.32 11.67 -4.36
N GLU A 113 7.14 11.48 -3.75
CA GLU A 113 6.13 12.54 -3.66
C GLU A 113 6.50 13.60 -2.63
N THR A 114 7.11 13.19 -1.50
CA THR A 114 7.50 14.08 -0.40
C THR A 114 8.96 14.51 -0.45
N ALA A 115 9.81 13.73 -1.13
CA ALA A 115 11.24 14.01 -1.29
C ALA A 115 11.67 13.83 -2.75
N PRO A 116 11.18 14.67 -3.70
CA PRO A 116 11.41 14.46 -5.14
C PRO A 116 12.89 14.48 -5.56
N ASP A 117 13.73 15.18 -4.80
CA ASP A 117 15.18 15.29 -5.03
C ASP A 117 16.00 14.35 -4.12
N GLY A 118 15.35 13.37 -3.48
CA GLY A 118 16.01 12.42 -2.57
C GLY A 118 16.89 11.41 -3.32
N ASP A 119 17.97 10.97 -2.68
CA ASP A 119 18.91 10.00 -3.27
C ASP A 119 18.38 8.55 -3.23
N ASP A 120 17.65 8.20 -2.16
CA ASP A 120 17.19 6.84 -1.86
C ASP A 120 15.66 6.70 -2.06
N LEU A 121 15.16 7.03 -3.25
CA LEU A 121 13.75 6.94 -3.55
C LEU A 121 13.32 5.48 -3.69
N LEU A 122 12.67 4.95 -2.65
CA LEU A 122 12.06 3.62 -2.67
C LEU A 122 10.74 3.62 -3.45
N ILE A 123 9.97 4.70 -3.29
CA ILE A 123 8.70 4.90 -3.99
C ILE A 123 8.89 6.00 -5.00
N VAL A 124 8.67 5.68 -6.27
CA VAL A 124 8.92 6.55 -7.42
C VAL A 124 7.65 6.73 -8.27
N PRO A 125 7.58 7.78 -9.11
CA PRO A 125 6.49 7.89 -10.08
C PRO A 125 6.40 6.63 -10.95
N LEU A 126 5.19 6.13 -11.16
CA LEU A 126 4.93 5.05 -12.11
C LEU A 126 5.17 5.53 -13.54
N ALA A 127 5.76 4.68 -14.38
CA ALA A 127 5.97 4.96 -15.80
C ALA A 127 4.66 5.30 -16.52
N CYS A 128 3.57 4.62 -16.15
CA CYS A 128 2.20 4.96 -16.53
C CYS A 128 1.39 5.20 -15.26
N SER A 129 0.82 6.41 -15.13
CA SER A 129 -0.05 6.72 -13.99
C SER A 129 -1.30 5.84 -14.00
N LEU A 130 -1.62 5.28 -12.84
CA LEU A 130 -2.83 4.46 -12.63
C LEU A 130 -4.00 5.25 -12.04
N VAL A 131 -3.91 6.58 -11.99
CA VAL A 131 -4.95 7.44 -11.44
C VAL A 131 -6.24 7.34 -12.26
N GLY A 132 -7.30 6.80 -11.64
CA GLY A 132 -8.62 6.62 -12.27
C GLY A 132 -8.71 5.41 -13.21
N HIS A 133 -7.71 4.55 -13.24
CA HIS A 133 -7.68 3.36 -14.09
C HIS A 133 -8.11 2.09 -13.36
N GLU A 134 -8.63 1.15 -14.13
CA GLU A 134 -8.75 -0.26 -13.77
C GLU A 134 -7.63 -1.02 -14.49
N ALA A 135 -6.93 -1.89 -13.76
CA ALA A 135 -5.86 -2.70 -14.33
C ALA A 135 -5.85 -4.09 -13.74
N ALA A 136 -5.32 -5.04 -14.51
CA ALA A 136 -5.18 -6.42 -14.10
C ALA A 136 -4.11 -6.55 -12.99
N VAL A 137 -4.39 -7.47 -12.06
CA VAL A 137 -3.43 -7.98 -11.09
C VAL A 137 -3.32 -9.47 -11.28
N LEU A 138 -2.13 -9.95 -11.61
CA LEU A 138 -1.77 -11.36 -11.68
C LEU A 138 -1.37 -11.81 -10.28
N ILE A 139 -2.04 -12.83 -9.74
CA ILE A 139 -1.88 -13.30 -8.37
C ILE A 139 -1.00 -14.55 -8.36
N GLU A 140 -0.03 -14.58 -7.47
CA GLU A 140 0.88 -15.70 -7.29
C GLU A 140 0.16 -16.90 -6.67
N PRO A 141 0.26 -18.10 -7.28
CA PRO A 141 -0.36 -19.31 -6.75
C PRO A 141 0.15 -19.66 -5.34
N GLY A 142 -0.76 -20.11 -4.47
CA GLY A 142 -0.46 -20.49 -3.09
C GLY A 142 -0.33 -19.31 -2.11
N SER A 143 -0.43 -18.07 -2.60
CA SER A 143 -0.37 -16.87 -1.77
C SER A 143 -1.61 -16.69 -0.87
N LEU A 144 -1.52 -15.80 0.13
CA LEU A 144 -2.68 -15.38 0.90
C LEU A 144 -3.69 -14.67 -0.02
N ALA A 145 -3.21 -13.79 -0.90
CA ALA A 145 -4.07 -13.07 -1.84
C ALA A 145 -4.88 -14.02 -2.73
N GLU A 146 -4.27 -15.09 -3.28
CA GLU A 146 -5.02 -16.08 -4.08
C GLU A 146 -6.12 -16.76 -3.26
N ARG A 147 -5.80 -17.20 -2.02
CA ARG A 147 -6.81 -17.84 -1.16
C ARG A 147 -7.97 -16.92 -0.83
N LEU A 148 -7.72 -15.60 -0.67
CA LEU A 148 -8.73 -14.61 -0.31
C LEU A 148 -9.57 -14.17 -1.52
N LEU A 149 -8.96 -14.02 -2.68
CA LEU A 149 -9.62 -13.58 -3.91
C LEU A 149 -10.28 -14.75 -4.68
N GLY A 150 -9.80 -15.98 -4.46
CA GLY A 150 -10.31 -17.18 -5.14
C GLY A 150 -9.99 -17.22 -6.64
N THR A 151 -8.99 -16.45 -7.08
CA THR A 151 -8.60 -16.35 -8.50
C THR A 151 -7.11 -16.01 -8.61
N ASN A 152 -6.50 -16.37 -9.74
CA ASN A 152 -5.13 -16.00 -10.09
C ASN A 152 -5.04 -14.70 -10.90
N ARG A 153 -6.16 -14.06 -11.22
CA ARG A 153 -6.22 -12.77 -11.91
C ARG A 153 -7.48 -12.01 -11.53
N THR A 154 -7.31 -10.73 -11.19
CA THR A 154 -8.42 -9.80 -10.90
C THR A 154 -8.23 -8.48 -11.65
N ILE A 155 -9.29 -7.68 -11.75
CA ILE A 155 -9.23 -6.30 -12.26
C ILE A 155 -9.50 -5.38 -11.08
N GLU A 156 -8.55 -4.50 -10.78
CA GLU A 156 -8.59 -3.65 -9.62
C GLU A 156 -8.55 -2.17 -9.97
N ARG A 157 -9.02 -1.33 -9.04
CA ARG A 157 -9.13 0.12 -9.21
C ARG A 157 -8.01 0.86 -8.52
N TYR A 158 -7.47 1.85 -9.21
CA TYR A 158 -6.33 2.62 -8.76
C TYR A 158 -6.61 4.13 -8.77
N LEU A 159 -6.03 4.81 -7.78
CA LEU A 159 -5.86 6.26 -7.79
C LEU A 159 -4.40 6.60 -7.40
N CYS A 160 -3.44 5.82 -7.90
CA CYS A 160 -2.03 5.89 -7.54
C CYS A 160 -1.18 6.37 -8.73
N ALA A 161 -0.28 7.32 -8.47
CA ALA A 161 0.73 7.80 -9.43
C ALA A 161 2.14 7.29 -9.09
N TYR A 162 2.32 6.65 -7.92
CA TYR A 162 3.60 6.20 -7.39
C TYR A 162 3.58 4.69 -7.09
N GLY A 163 4.74 4.05 -7.18
CA GLY A 163 4.92 2.63 -6.88
C GLY A 163 6.35 2.32 -6.47
N LEU A 164 6.63 1.05 -6.16
CA LEU A 164 7.95 0.59 -5.78
C LEU A 164 8.94 0.75 -6.95
N ASP A 165 10.11 1.33 -6.67
CA ASP A 165 11.24 1.29 -7.60
C ASP A 165 11.75 -0.15 -7.73
N PRO A 166 11.80 -0.72 -8.95
CA PRO A 166 12.23 -2.10 -9.18
C PRO A 166 13.62 -2.44 -8.60
N ARG A 167 14.49 -1.45 -8.45
CA ARG A 167 15.84 -1.63 -7.87
C ARG A 167 15.82 -2.18 -6.45
N TYR A 168 14.75 -1.95 -5.70
CA TYR A 168 14.62 -2.40 -4.30
C TYR A 168 13.84 -3.71 -4.14
N LEU A 169 13.30 -4.26 -5.23
CA LEU A 169 12.46 -5.46 -5.17
C LEU A 169 13.18 -6.65 -4.52
N ASP A 170 14.41 -6.92 -4.94
CA ASP A 170 15.15 -8.10 -4.46
C ASP A 170 15.61 -7.95 -3.01
N VAL A 171 15.98 -6.75 -2.57
CA VAL A 171 16.36 -6.52 -1.16
C VAL A 171 15.16 -6.65 -0.23
N LEU A 172 13.97 -6.20 -0.63
CA LEU A 172 12.75 -6.38 0.15
C LEU A 172 12.34 -7.85 0.21
N ARG A 173 12.44 -8.59 -0.90
CA ARG A 173 12.22 -10.05 -0.93
C ARG A 173 13.18 -10.79 -0.02
N ALA A 174 14.47 -10.48 -0.12
CA ALA A 174 15.48 -11.07 0.76
C ALA A 174 15.25 -10.76 2.24
N GLY A 175 14.64 -9.61 2.53
CA GLY A 175 14.21 -9.21 3.87
C GLY A 175 12.98 -9.96 4.39
N GLY A 176 12.23 -10.64 3.52
CA GLY A 176 11.04 -11.42 3.90
C GLY A 176 9.70 -10.86 3.40
N VAL A 177 9.68 -9.80 2.60
CA VAL A 177 8.44 -9.36 1.94
C VAL A 177 8.12 -10.33 0.79
N HIS A 178 6.91 -10.88 0.80
CA HIS A 178 6.38 -11.65 -0.31
C HIS A 178 5.51 -10.76 -1.20
N PHE A 179 5.98 -10.51 -2.42
CA PHE A 179 5.16 -9.86 -3.43
C PHE A 179 4.34 -10.93 -4.14
N THR A 180 3.03 -10.85 -4.02
CA THR A 180 2.10 -11.92 -4.43
C THR A 180 1.07 -11.46 -5.46
N GLY A 181 1.08 -10.20 -5.83
CA GLY A 181 0.31 -9.65 -6.93
C GLY A 181 1.16 -8.72 -7.79
N TYR A 182 1.00 -8.83 -9.10
CA TYR A 182 1.79 -8.10 -10.08
C TYR A 182 0.92 -7.48 -11.16
N GLY A 183 1.31 -6.31 -11.67
CA GLY A 183 0.80 -5.79 -12.93
C GLY A 183 1.23 -6.66 -14.12
N GLU A 184 0.68 -6.38 -15.31
CA GLU A 184 0.96 -7.16 -16.52
C GLU A 184 2.43 -7.04 -16.97
N GLU A 185 3.14 -5.97 -16.57
CA GLU A 185 4.57 -5.76 -16.83
C GLU A 185 5.47 -6.21 -15.67
N GLY A 186 4.88 -6.85 -14.64
CA GLY A 186 5.60 -7.45 -13.50
C GLY A 186 5.82 -6.53 -12.31
N GLU A 187 5.22 -5.33 -12.29
CA GLU A 187 5.35 -4.41 -11.16
C GLU A 187 4.53 -4.90 -9.95
N PRO A 188 5.07 -4.82 -8.72
CA PRO A 188 4.38 -5.25 -7.53
C PRO A 188 3.08 -4.47 -7.28
N ARG A 189 2.02 -5.21 -6.96
CA ARG A 189 0.69 -4.67 -6.64
C ARG A 189 0.17 -5.15 -5.29
N ILE A 190 0.68 -6.28 -4.80
CA ILE A 190 0.34 -6.85 -3.49
C ILE A 190 1.63 -7.27 -2.79
N ALA A 191 1.72 -6.97 -1.49
CA ALA A 191 2.78 -7.41 -0.60
C ALA A 191 2.18 -8.07 0.65
N GLU A 192 2.81 -9.15 1.10
CA GLU A 192 2.43 -9.95 2.26
C GLU A 192 3.63 -10.21 3.17
N LEU A 193 3.36 -10.41 4.47
CA LEU A 193 4.33 -10.96 5.42
C LEU A 193 3.80 -12.31 5.90
N PRO A 194 4.36 -13.45 5.40
CA PRO A 194 3.81 -14.78 5.66
C PRO A 194 3.81 -15.20 7.13
N ASP A 195 4.81 -14.74 7.89
CA ASP A 195 4.98 -15.08 9.31
C ASP A 195 4.12 -14.19 10.24
N HIS A 196 3.38 -13.23 9.66
CA HIS A 196 2.49 -12.36 10.41
C HIS A 196 1.05 -12.92 10.40
N PRO A 197 0.27 -12.81 11.51
CA PRO A 197 -1.10 -13.32 11.57
C PRO A 197 -1.99 -12.86 10.40
N PHE A 198 -1.90 -11.59 10.03
CA PHE A 198 -2.50 -11.03 8.82
C PHE A 198 -1.79 -9.72 8.46
N PHE A 199 -0.96 -9.73 7.44
CA PHE A 199 -0.34 -8.51 6.92
C PHE A 199 -0.46 -8.52 5.41
N LEU A 200 -1.28 -7.62 4.90
CA LEU A 200 -1.56 -7.47 3.48
C LEU A 200 -1.50 -6.01 3.09
N ALA A 201 -0.77 -5.70 2.04
CA ALA A 201 -0.74 -4.36 1.46
C ALA A 201 -1.01 -4.41 -0.04
N THR A 202 -1.85 -3.49 -0.56
CA THR A 202 -2.22 -3.42 -1.97
C THR A 202 -2.01 -2.02 -2.53
N LEU A 203 -1.40 -1.91 -3.72
CA LEU A 203 -1.29 -0.63 -4.41
C LEU A 203 -2.64 -0.15 -4.94
N PHE A 204 -3.53 -1.08 -5.32
CA PHE A 204 -4.91 -0.76 -5.64
C PHE A 204 -5.75 -0.47 -4.40
N GLN A 205 -6.94 0.07 -4.61
CA GLN A 205 -7.84 0.49 -3.55
C GLN A 205 -9.09 -0.41 -3.53
N PRO A 206 -9.10 -1.49 -2.73
CA PRO A 206 -10.27 -2.36 -2.59
C PRO A 206 -11.52 -1.62 -2.09
N GLU A 207 -11.35 -0.46 -1.43
CA GLU A 207 -12.43 0.43 -1.01
C GLU A 207 -13.25 0.98 -2.19
N LEU A 208 -12.68 1.02 -3.39
CA LEU A 208 -13.35 1.51 -4.59
C LEU A 208 -14.21 0.45 -5.26
N ALA A 209 -14.17 -0.79 -4.80
CA ALA A 209 -15.05 -1.84 -5.31
C ALA A 209 -16.52 -1.47 -5.12
N PRO A 210 -17.42 -1.84 -6.05
CA PRO A 210 -18.84 -1.53 -5.93
C PRO A 210 -19.48 -2.21 -4.70
N ASP A 211 -19.04 -3.44 -4.42
CA ASP A 211 -19.46 -4.25 -3.27
C ASP A 211 -18.31 -4.41 -2.26
N LEU A 212 -18.60 -5.08 -1.13
CA LEU A 212 -17.61 -5.40 -0.13
C LEU A 212 -16.52 -6.31 -0.73
N HIS A 213 -15.31 -5.76 -0.82
CA HIS A 213 -14.18 -6.45 -1.40
C HIS A 213 -13.73 -7.65 -0.53
N PRO A 214 -13.35 -8.81 -1.12
CA PRO A 214 -12.90 -9.98 -0.36
C PRO A 214 -11.74 -9.71 0.60
N LEU A 215 -10.78 -8.86 0.22
CA LEU A 215 -9.64 -8.50 1.07
C LEU A 215 -10.07 -7.70 2.32
N ILE A 216 -11.02 -6.78 2.18
CA ILE A 216 -11.59 -6.03 3.32
C ILE A 216 -12.32 -6.98 4.27
N ARG A 217 -13.11 -7.92 3.73
CA ARG A 217 -13.80 -8.94 4.51
C ARG A 217 -12.82 -9.83 5.28
N ALA A 218 -11.78 -10.30 4.61
CA ALA A 218 -10.78 -11.16 5.22
C ALA A 218 -9.99 -10.45 6.32
N PHE A 219 -9.60 -9.20 6.09
CA PHE A 219 -8.98 -8.36 7.11
C PHE A 219 -9.89 -8.19 8.34
N ALA A 220 -11.15 -7.82 8.13
CA ALA A 220 -12.12 -7.70 9.22
C ALA A 220 -12.31 -9.00 10.00
N THR A 221 -12.30 -10.15 9.31
CA THR A 221 -12.33 -11.47 9.94
C THR A 221 -11.07 -11.69 10.80
N ALA A 222 -9.88 -11.37 10.28
CA ALA A 222 -8.64 -11.49 11.04
C ALA A 222 -8.67 -10.62 12.31
N VAL A 223 -9.16 -9.39 12.22
CA VAL A 223 -9.32 -8.48 13.39
C VAL A 223 -10.20 -9.11 14.48
N THR A 224 -11.28 -9.81 14.09
CA THR A 224 -12.18 -10.42 15.08
C THR A 224 -11.64 -11.72 15.67
N THR A 225 -10.78 -12.44 14.97
CA THR A 225 -10.22 -13.73 15.42
C THR A 225 -8.95 -13.56 16.25
N SER A 226 -8.16 -12.50 16.02
CA SER A 226 -6.92 -12.24 16.76
C SER A 226 -7.14 -11.82 18.22
N SER A 227 -8.33 -11.39 18.59
CA SER A 227 -8.70 -10.97 19.96
C SER A 227 -8.93 -12.14 20.94
N SER A 228 -8.80 -13.38 20.49
CA SER A 228 -8.78 -14.54 21.41
C SER A 228 -7.39 -14.60 22.06
N PRO A 229 -7.26 -14.61 23.40
CA PRO A 229 -5.97 -14.63 24.07
C PRO A 229 -5.29 -15.98 23.80
N THR A 230 -4.53 -16.07 22.73
CA THR A 230 -3.56 -17.14 22.60
C THR A 230 -2.35 -16.75 23.43
N THR A 231 -2.26 -17.27 24.67
CA THR A 231 -1.05 -17.26 25.47
C THR A 231 -0.02 -18.16 24.76
N THR A 232 0.61 -17.63 23.73
CA THR A 232 1.82 -18.21 23.14
C THR A 232 2.84 -17.07 23.13
N ALA A 233 3.83 -17.20 24.01
CA ALA A 233 4.98 -16.30 24.00
C ALA A 233 5.57 -16.27 22.59
N PRO A 234 5.96 -15.07 22.09
CA PRO A 234 6.57 -14.99 20.78
C PRO A 234 7.82 -15.85 20.74
N ALA A 235 7.89 -16.75 19.76
CA ALA A 235 9.14 -17.44 19.45
C ALA A 235 10.16 -16.33 19.13
N ALA A 236 11.31 -16.38 19.83
CA ALA A 236 12.39 -15.43 19.59
C ALA A 236 12.70 -15.39 18.10
N LEU A 237 12.59 -14.21 17.52
CA LEU A 237 13.02 -13.95 16.14
C LEU A 237 14.46 -14.45 15.98
N PRO A 238 14.79 -15.13 14.88
CA PRO A 238 16.17 -15.50 14.62
C PRO A 238 16.99 -14.21 14.59
N THR A 239 18.01 -14.16 15.43
CA THR A 239 19.00 -13.07 15.47
C THR A 239 19.53 -12.91 14.06
N ALA A 240 19.36 -11.72 13.47
CA ALA A 240 19.86 -11.40 12.16
C ALA A 240 21.35 -11.80 12.07
N ALA A 241 21.67 -12.55 11.03
CA ALA A 241 23.06 -12.83 10.72
C ALA A 241 23.77 -11.49 10.49
N PRO A 242 25.04 -11.32 10.93
CA PRO A 242 25.75 -10.08 10.76
C PRO A 242 25.80 -9.73 9.27
N ALA A 243 25.40 -8.51 8.95
CA ALA A 243 25.42 -7.96 7.60
C ALA A 243 26.80 -8.22 6.98
N ALA A 244 26.80 -8.99 5.89
CA ALA A 244 27.97 -9.08 5.04
C ALA A 244 28.24 -7.67 4.53
N SER A 245 29.43 -7.15 4.88
CA SER A 245 29.95 -5.86 4.41
C SER A 245 29.78 -5.79 2.88
N LEU A 246 28.90 -4.93 2.41
CA LEU A 246 28.81 -4.58 1.00
C LEU A 246 30.11 -3.88 0.63
N ALA A 247 31.04 -4.65 0.05
CA ALA A 247 32.20 -4.09 -0.63
C ALA A 247 31.70 -3.18 -1.75
N ALA A 248 32.24 -1.96 -1.79
CA ALA A 248 31.92 -0.94 -2.77
C ALA A 248 31.91 -1.53 -4.20
N ILE A 249 30.79 -1.35 -4.89
CA ILE A 249 30.66 -1.68 -6.31
C ILE A 249 31.54 -0.70 -7.07
N PRO A 250 32.57 -1.15 -7.85
CA PRO A 250 33.39 -0.24 -8.62
C PRO A 250 32.54 0.33 -9.77
N ALA A 251 32.49 1.66 -9.84
CA ALA A 251 31.93 2.40 -10.95
C ALA A 251 32.84 2.24 -12.20
N THR A 252 32.53 1.23 -13.04
CA THR A 252 33.07 1.15 -14.40
C THR A 252 31.95 0.71 -15.33
N LEU A 253 31.25 1.71 -15.87
CA LEU A 253 30.39 1.56 -17.05
C LEU A 253 31.28 1.49 -18.29
N PRO A 254 31.08 0.53 -19.22
CA PRO A 254 31.69 0.60 -20.54
C PRO A 254 30.97 1.65 -21.38
N ALA A 255 31.72 2.65 -21.82
CA ALA A 255 31.29 3.65 -22.78
C ALA A 255 31.18 3.02 -24.17
N THR A 256 29.97 2.62 -24.60
CA THR A 256 29.61 2.50 -26.00
C THR A 256 28.11 2.72 -26.16
N LEU A 257 27.75 3.95 -26.50
CA LEU A 257 26.44 4.32 -27.03
C LEU A 257 26.37 3.89 -28.51
N PRO A 258 25.31 3.21 -28.94
CA PRO A 258 25.00 3.15 -30.38
C PRO A 258 24.25 4.42 -30.81
N ALA A 259 24.55 4.83 -32.04
CA ALA A 259 24.18 6.08 -32.67
C ALA A 259 22.65 6.30 -32.83
N ALA A 260 22.29 7.55 -32.64
CA ALA A 260 21.17 8.33 -33.17
C ALA A 260 19.94 7.60 -33.74
N LEU A 261 18.81 7.73 -33.03
CA LEU A 261 17.45 7.60 -33.59
C LEU A 261 17.04 8.88 -34.33
N PRO A 262 16.26 8.77 -35.43
CA PRO A 262 15.88 9.92 -36.24
C PRO A 262 14.84 10.79 -35.56
N ALA A 263 14.87 12.08 -35.90
CA ALA A 263 14.06 13.18 -35.39
C ALA A 263 12.54 12.91 -35.46
N ALA A 264 11.86 13.20 -34.35
CA ALA A 264 10.40 13.15 -34.23
C ALA A 264 9.74 14.21 -35.15
N VAL A 265 8.70 13.78 -35.85
CA VAL A 265 7.79 14.63 -36.64
C VAL A 265 6.94 15.47 -35.67
N PRO A 266 6.73 16.78 -35.89
CA PRO A 266 5.92 17.59 -35.00
C PRO A 266 4.42 17.25 -35.19
N ALA A 267 3.77 16.92 -34.08
CA ALA A 267 2.32 16.75 -34.03
C ALA A 267 1.65 18.11 -34.07
N THR A 268 0.87 18.34 -35.12
CA THR A 268 -0.04 19.48 -35.26
C THR A 268 -1.22 19.30 -34.29
N LEU A 269 -1.36 20.23 -33.36
CA LEU A 269 -2.54 20.38 -32.48
C LEU A 269 -3.78 20.78 -33.32
N PRO A 270 -4.95 20.16 -33.14
CA PRO A 270 -6.19 20.66 -33.67
C PRO A 270 -6.68 21.88 -32.87
N ALA A 271 -7.23 22.85 -33.58
CA ALA A 271 -7.70 24.13 -33.09
C ALA A 271 -8.84 23.99 -32.06
N ALA A 272 -8.81 24.87 -31.06
CA ALA A 272 -9.81 25.03 -30.03
C ALA A 272 -11.22 25.31 -30.62
N VAL A 273 -12.20 24.55 -30.07
CA VAL A 273 -13.63 24.78 -30.29
C VAL A 273 -14.08 25.89 -29.32
N PRO A 274 -14.83 26.91 -29.72
CA PRO A 274 -15.29 27.97 -28.83
C PRO A 274 -16.42 27.48 -27.92
N ALA A 275 -16.40 27.94 -26.67
CA ALA A 275 -17.42 27.70 -25.66
C ALA A 275 -18.76 28.33 -26.09
N ASP A 276 -19.81 27.54 -26.16
CA ASP A 276 -21.17 28.02 -26.27
C ASP A 276 -21.77 28.22 -24.88
N GLN A 277 -22.41 29.39 -24.72
CA GLN A 277 -23.05 29.86 -23.49
C GLN A 277 -24.49 29.36 -23.40
N GLY A 278 -24.85 28.86 -22.25
CA GLY A 278 -26.19 29.06 -21.72
C GLY A 278 -27.25 28.03 -22.09
N GLN A 279 -27.67 27.25 -21.11
CA GLN A 279 -29.10 27.11 -20.78
C GLN A 279 -29.31 26.55 -19.39
N ARG A 280 -29.91 27.38 -18.51
CA ARG A 280 -30.58 26.95 -17.27
C ARG A 280 -31.75 26.04 -17.64
N VAL A 281 -31.87 24.90 -16.94
CA VAL A 281 -33.16 24.27 -16.70
C VAL A 281 -33.30 24.03 -15.20
N VAL A 282 -34.32 24.70 -14.66
CA VAL A 282 -34.92 24.50 -13.34
C VAL A 282 -35.86 23.27 -13.47
N LEU A 283 -35.72 22.31 -12.57
CA LEU A 283 -36.72 21.62 -11.76
C LEU A 283 -36.02 20.50 -10.98
#